data_2c672a40275a286cbf30bf6735acc9a5
#
_entry.id   2c672a40275a286cbf30bf6735acc9a5
#
_cell.length_a   1.000
_cell.length_b   1.000
_cell.length_c   1.000
_cell.angle_alpha   90.00
_cell.angle_beta   90.00
_cell.angle_gamma   90.00
#
_symmetry.space_group_name_H-M   'P 1'
#
loop_
_entity.id
_entity.type
_entity.pdbx_description
1 polymer ?
#
loop_
_entity_poly.entity_id
_entity_poly.type
_entity_poly.pdbx_seq_one_letter_code
_entity_poly.pdbx_strand_id
1 'polypeptide(L)'
;MLEPKNNDELPAIPGKRYFTIGEVSDLCGVKPHVLRYWEQEFPQLKPVKRRGNRRYYQRQDVIIIRQIRSLLYEQGFTIGGARNKLSGEESRVDVSQSQQIVKQMRMELEELLKILRR
;
A
#
# COMPACT_ATOMS: atom_id res chain seq x y z
N MET A 1 3.54 -24.46 7.97
CA MET A 1 4.25 -23.46 7.15
C MET A 1 4.18 -22.11 7.81
N LEU A 2 5.32 -21.49 8.07
CA LEU A 2 5.35 -20.20 8.72
C LEU A 2 4.94 -19.10 7.74
N GLU A 3 4.06 -18.19 8.19
CA GLU A 3 3.71 -17.03 7.39
C GLU A 3 4.92 -16.10 7.27
N PRO A 4 5.10 -15.43 6.11
CA PRO A 4 6.19 -14.47 5.97
C PRO A 4 6.06 -13.35 7.02
N LYS A 5 7.16 -13.00 7.68
CA LYS A 5 7.17 -11.96 8.69
C LYS A 5 7.19 -10.56 8.08
N ASN A 6 7.76 -10.43 6.89
CA ASN A 6 7.86 -9.16 6.18
C ASN A 6 7.78 -9.37 4.67
N ASN A 7 7.70 -8.28 3.92
CA ASN A 7 7.57 -8.33 2.47
C ASN A 7 8.79 -8.91 1.77
N ASP A 8 9.95 -8.88 2.40
CA ASP A 8 11.17 -9.45 1.81
C ASP A 8 11.12 -10.98 1.72
N GLU A 9 10.29 -11.60 2.55
CA GLU A 9 10.11 -13.06 2.54
C GLU A 9 9.07 -13.53 1.53
N LEU A 10 8.37 -12.61 0.87
CA LEU A 10 7.36 -12.95 -0.11
C LEU A 10 7.99 -13.38 -1.43
N PRO A 11 7.34 -14.29 -2.18
CA PRO A 11 7.89 -14.72 -3.45
C PRO A 11 7.92 -13.61 -4.48
N ALA A 12 8.79 -13.75 -5.46
CA ALA A 12 8.88 -12.78 -6.56
C ALA A 12 7.58 -12.77 -7.36
N ILE A 13 7.20 -11.58 -7.82
CA ILE A 13 5.99 -11.42 -8.62
C ILE A 13 6.28 -11.90 -10.04
N PRO A 14 5.54 -12.93 -10.56
CA PRO A 14 5.73 -13.37 -11.93
C PRO A 14 5.44 -12.28 -12.95
N GLY A 15 5.99 -12.42 -14.15
CA GLY A 15 5.78 -11.47 -15.23
C GLY A 15 4.44 -11.61 -15.95
N LYS A 16 3.39 -11.92 -15.24
CA LYS A 16 2.04 -12.05 -15.79
C LYS A 16 1.33 -10.70 -15.81
N ARG A 17 0.36 -10.58 -16.70
CA ARG A 17 -0.47 -9.37 -16.78
C ARG A 17 -1.59 -9.38 -15.75
N TYR A 18 -2.20 -10.53 -15.50
CA TYR A 18 -3.32 -10.68 -14.59
C TYR A 18 -3.09 -11.82 -13.62
N PHE A 19 -3.60 -11.65 -12.42
CA PHE A 19 -3.49 -12.62 -11.33
C PHE A 19 -4.86 -12.88 -10.73
N THR A 20 -5.16 -14.15 -10.43
CA THR A 20 -6.38 -14.49 -9.70
C THR A 20 -6.22 -14.13 -8.23
N ILE A 21 -7.34 -14.06 -7.51
CA ILE A 21 -7.30 -13.75 -6.07
C ILE A 21 -6.48 -14.80 -5.30
N GLY A 22 -6.55 -16.06 -5.71
CA GLY A 22 -5.74 -17.12 -5.10
C GLY A 22 -4.24 -16.90 -5.31
N GLU A 23 -3.85 -16.52 -6.54
CA GLU A 23 -2.46 -16.22 -6.83
C GLU A 23 -1.97 -15.02 -6.03
N VAL A 24 -2.78 -13.95 -5.94
CA VAL A 24 -2.43 -12.76 -5.18
C VAL A 24 -2.31 -13.09 -3.69
N SER A 25 -3.22 -13.93 -3.18
CA SER A 25 -3.17 -14.39 -1.80
C SER A 25 -1.82 -15.06 -1.50
N ASP A 26 -1.36 -15.93 -2.39
CA ASP A 26 -0.08 -16.60 -2.23
C ASP A 26 1.11 -15.64 -2.37
N LEU A 27 1.03 -14.72 -3.33
CA LEU A 27 2.11 -13.77 -3.59
C LEU A 27 2.27 -12.72 -2.48
N CYS A 28 1.18 -12.37 -1.82
CA CYS A 28 1.19 -11.30 -0.83
C CYS A 28 1.08 -11.81 0.61
N GLY A 29 0.84 -13.11 0.82
CA GLY A 29 0.68 -13.65 2.15
C GLY A 29 -0.55 -13.10 2.87
N VAL A 30 -1.62 -12.83 2.14
CA VAL A 30 -2.86 -12.26 2.67
C VAL A 30 -4.02 -13.15 2.22
N LYS A 31 -4.92 -13.47 3.13
CA LYS A 31 -6.04 -14.37 2.82
C LYS A 31 -7.02 -13.70 1.86
N PRO A 32 -7.72 -14.49 1.00
CA PRO A 32 -8.63 -13.92 -0.01
C PRO A 32 -9.72 -13.01 0.57
N HIS A 33 -10.29 -13.35 1.73
CA HIS A 33 -11.33 -12.52 2.33
C HIS A 33 -10.78 -11.17 2.80
N VAL A 34 -9.52 -11.12 3.20
CA VAL A 34 -8.86 -9.87 3.58
C VAL A 34 -8.61 -9.02 2.34
N LEU A 35 -8.21 -9.65 1.22
CA LEU A 35 -8.04 -8.94 -0.05
C LEU A 35 -9.34 -8.29 -0.52
N ARG A 36 -10.48 -9.01 -0.37
CA ARG A 36 -11.79 -8.46 -0.72
C ARG A 36 -12.17 -7.29 0.17
N TYR A 37 -11.83 -7.37 1.44
CA TYR A 37 -12.06 -6.27 2.38
C TYR A 37 -11.21 -5.06 2.01
N TRP A 38 -9.92 -5.25 1.72
CA TRP A 38 -9.03 -4.17 1.32
C TRP A 38 -9.45 -3.53 0.02
N GLU A 39 -9.98 -4.30 -0.90
CA GLU A 39 -10.51 -3.77 -2.16
C GLU A 39 -11.59 -2.73 -1.93
N GLN A 40 -12.42 -2.91 -0.90
CA GLN A 40 -13.46 -1.94 -0.53
C GLN A 40 -12.88 -0.72 0.19
N GLU A 41 -11.86 -0.93 1.00
CA GLU A 41 -11.28 0.13 1.82
C GLU A 41 -10.23 0.97 1.09
N PHE A 42 -9.59 0.40 0.07
CA PHE A 42 -8.52 1.08 -0.67
C PHE A 42 -8.95 1.33 -2.12
N PRO A 43 -9.34 2.58 -2.45
CA PRO A 43 -9.74 2.90 -3.83
C PRO A 43 -8.60 2.80 -4.83
N GLN A 44 -7.36 2.69 -4.35
CA GLN A 44 -6.19 2.49 -5.19
C GLN A 44 -6.20 1.11 -5.85
N LEU A 45 -6.88 0.13 -5.25
CA LEU A 45 -7.02 -1.20 -5.81
C LEU A 45 -8.15 -1.22 -6.81
N LYS A 46 -7.84 -1.57 -8.07
CA LYS A 46 -8.82 -1.58 -9.16
C LYS A 46 -8.77 -2.92 -9.90
N PRO A 47 -9.21 -4.00 -9.26
CA PRO A 47 -9.24 -5.29 -9.94
C PRO A 47 -10.27 -5.27 -11.05
N VAL A 48 -9.98 -6.02 -12.11
CA VAL A 48 -10.87 -6.16 -13.24
C VAL A 48 -11.83 -7.33 -12.98
N LYS A 49 -13.13 -7.07 -13.06
CA LYS A 49 -14.15 -8.12 -12.94
C LYS A 49 -14.47 -8.65 -14.33
N ARG A 50 -14.39 -9.96 -14.48
CA ARG A 50 -14.75 -10.63 -15.73
C ARG A 50 -15.96 -11.52 -15.53
N ARG A 51 -16.32 -12.29 -16.56
CA ARG A 51 -17.49 -13.18 -16.52
C ARG A 51 -17.48 -14.06 -15.27
N GLY A 52 -18.64 -14.20 -14.63
CA GLY A 52 -18.79 -15.04 -13.44
C GLY A 52 -18.28 -14.37 -12.16
N ASN A 53 -18.19 -13.05 -12.12
CA ASN A 53 -17.72 -12.29 -10.97
C ASN A 53 -16.28 -12.63 -10.55
N ARG A 54 -15.49 -13.18 -11.48
CA ARG A 54 -14.08 -13.46 -11.20
C ARG A 54 -13.29 -12.17 -11.18
N ARG A 55 -12.50 -11.98 -10.12
CA ARG A 55 -11.63 -10.83 -9.96
C ARG A 55 -10.24 -11.16 -10.46
N TYR A 56 -9.71 -10.27 -11.29
CA TYR A 56 -8.34 -10.36 -11.76
C TYR A 56 -7.59 -9.12 -11.35
N TYR A 57 -6.45 -9.31 -10.72
CA TYR A 57 -5.60 -8.22 -10.24
C TYR A 57 -4.47 -8.01 -11.22
N GLN A 58 -4.08 -6.76 -11.42
CA GLN A 58 -2.94 -6.42 -12.23
C GLN A 58 -1.68 -6.40 -11.37
N ARG A 59 -0.52 -6.37 -12.02
CA ARG A 59 0.75 -6.32 -11.31
C ARG A 59 0.82 -5.15 -10.33
N GLN A 60 0.35 -3.98 -10.75
CA GLN A 60 0.31 -2.80 -9.88
C GLN A 60 -0.55 -3.03 -8.64
N ASP A 61 -1.64 -3.77 -8.77
CA ASP A 61 -2.48 -4.11 -7.63
C ASP A 61 -1.73 -5.00 -6.64
N VAL A 62 -0.96 -5.96 -7.14
CA VAL A 62 -0.16 -6.84 -6.30
C VAL A 62 0.87 -6.01 -5.51
N ILE A 63 1.52 -5.06 -6.17
CA ILE A 63 2.48 -4.17 -5.53
C ILE A 63 1.80 -3.33 -4.45
N ILE A 64 0.64 -2.76 -4.75
CA ILE A 64 -0.13 -1.96 -3.79
C ILE A 64 -0.54 -2.82 -2.59
N ILE A 65 -0.99 -4.04 -2.83
CA ILE A 65 -1.37 -4.96 -1.74
C ILE A 65 -0.17 -5.24 -0.84
N ARG A 66 1.01 -5.46 -1.41
CA ARG A 66 2.23 -5.64 -0.62
C ARG A 66 2.58 -4.40 0.19
N GLN A 67 2.35 -3.21 -0.36
CA GLN A 67 2.54 -1.96 0.37
C GLN A 67 1.54 -1.83 1.52
N ILE A 68 0.28 -2.16 1.29
CA ILE A 68 -0.75 -2.16 2.34
C ILE A 68 -0.35 -3.12 3.46
N ARG A 69 0.06 -4.32 3.09
CA ARG A 69 0.49 -5.32 4.07
C ARG A 69 1.63 -4.81 4.93
N SER A 70 2.62 -4.21 4.30
CA SER A 70 3.75 -3.63 5.03
C SER A 70 3.32 -2.52 5.97
N LEU A 71 2.47 -1.62 5.50
CA LEU A 71 1.97 -0.51 6.33
C LEU A 71 1.19 -1.01 7.53
N LEU A 72 0.33 -2.00 7.35
CA LEU A 72 -0.53 -2.49 8.42
C LEU A 72 0.20 -3.45 9.37
N TYR A 73 0.97 -4.40 8.81
CA TYR A 73 1.55 -5.49 9.60
C TYR A 73 2.95 -5.17 10.12
N GLU A 74 3.72 -4.43 9.38
CA GLU A 74 5.10 -4.11 9.76
C GLU A 74 5.23 -2.74 10.42
N GLN A 75 4.48 -1.75 9.93
CA GLN A 75 4.61 -0.38 10.38
C GLN A 75 3.49 0.07 11.33
N GLY A 76 2.48 -0.76 11.53
CA GLY A 76 1.42 -0.50 12.50
C GLY A 76 0.44 0.60 12.11
N PHE A 77 0.31 0.91 10.82
CA PHE A 77 -0.66 1.88 10.35
C PHE A 77 -2.08 1.37 10.52
N THR A 78 -3.02 2.28 10.75
CA THR A 78 -4.44 1.96 10.65
C THR A 78 -4.85 1.88 9.18
N ILE A 79 -6.04 1.31 8.91
CA ILE A 79 -6.58 1.25 7.54
C ILE A 79 -6.67 2.66 6.95
N GLY A 80 -7.23 3.60 7.71
CA GLY A 80 -7.34 4.99 7.24
C GLY A 80 -5.99 5.65 7.00
N GLY A 81 -5.04 5.41 7.90
CA GLY A 81 -3.69 5.95 7.77
C GLY A 81 -2.96 5.40 6.55
N ALA A 82 -3.08 4.10 6.31
CA ALA A 82 -2.48 3.45 5.15
C ALA A 82 -3.10 3.97 3.86
N ARG A 83 -4.43 4.12 3.84
CA ARG A 83 -5.13 4.66 2.67
C ARG A 83 -4.66 6.06 2.34
N ASN A 84 -4.52 6.91 3.34
CA ASN A 84 -4.05 8.29 3.14
C ASN A 84 -2.61 8.32 2.63
N LYS A 85 -1.76 7.46 3.14
CA LYS A 85 -0.37 7.39 2.70
C LYS A 85 -0.28 6.95 1.23
N LEU A 86 -1.05 5.94 0.85
CA LEU A 86 -1.06 5.46 -0.54
C LEU A 86 -1.67 6.48 -1.48
N SER A 87 -2.70 7.22 -1.04
CA SER A 87 -3.30 8.28 -1.86
C SER A 87 -2.27 9.38 -2.14
N GLY A 88 -1.45 9.72 -1.15
CA GLY A 88 -0.36 10.66 -1.35
C GLY A 88 0.68 10.19 -2.34
N GLU A 89 0.96 8.89 -2.36
CA GLU A 89 1.94 8.29 -3.28
C GLU A 89 1.39 8.12 -4.69
N GLU A 90 0.08 7.93 -4.84
CA GLU A 90 -0.55 7.71 -6.13
C GLU A 90 -0.61 8.95 -6.99
N SER A 91 -0.89 10.10 -6.41
CA SER A 91 -0.93 11.36 -7.16
C SER A 91 0.43 12.02 -7.13
N ARG A 92 1.31 11.57 -8.04
CA ARG A 92 2.71 12.03 -8.06
C ARG A 92 2.88 13.53 -8.23
N VAL A 93 1.99 14.18 -8.96
CA VAL A 93 2.04 15.62 -9.09
C VAL A 93 1.74 16.29 -7.76
N ASP A 94 0.75 15.74 -7.04
CA ASP A 94 0.44 16.21 -5.70
C ASP A 94 1.39 15.64 -4.66
N VAL A 95 1.99 14.47 -4.92
CA VAL A 95 2.97 13.85 -4.02
C VAL A 95 4.19 14.73 -3.84
N SER A 96 4.72 15.30 -4.93
CA SER A 96 5.89 16.17 -4.80
C SER A 96 5.55 17.41 -3.97
N GLN A 97 4.36 17.99 -4.16
CA GLN A 97 3.90 19.13 -3.38
C GLN A 97 3.60 18.74 -1.95
N SER A 98 2.89 17.65 -1.73
CA SER A 98 2.57 17.17 -0.38
C SER A 98 3.82 16.80 0.40
N GLN A 99 4.77 16.13 -0.22
CA GLN A 99 6.03 15.79 0.42
C GLN A 99 6.86 17.04 0.71
N GLN A 100 6.85 18.01 -0.20
CA GLN A 100 7.52 19.26 0.02
C GLN A 100 6.87 20.03 1.17
N ILE A 101 5.55 20.07 1.23
CA ILE A 101 4.82 20.74 2.32
C ILE A 101 5.16 20.06 3.66
N VAL A 102 5.13 18.73 3.72
CA VAL A 102 5.45 18.01 4.95
C VAL A 102 6.90 18.23 5.35
N LYS A 103 7.83 18.19 4.40
CA LYS A 103 9.23 18.48 4.67
C LYS A 103 9.41 19.92 5.13
N GLN A 104 8.75 20.85 4.49
CA GLN A 104 8.82 22.27 4.84
C GLN A 104 8.26 22.50 6.24
N MET A 105 7.14 21.87 6.58
CA MET A 105 6.59 21.94 7.92
C MET A 105 7.55 21.38 8.97
N ARG A 106 8.22 20.27 8.66
CA ARG A 106 9.25 19.71 9.55
C ARG A 106 10.41 20.68 9.74
N MET A 107 10.89 21.26 8.64
CA MET A 107 11.99 22.21 8.69
C MET A 107 11.63 23.43 9.50
N GLU A 108 10.44 23.97 9.31
CA GLU A 108 9.94 25.11 10.06
C GLU A 108 9.82 24.78 11.55
N LEU A 109 9.33 23.61 11.90
CA LEU A 109 9.27 23.14 13.27
C LEU A 109 10.66 23.03 13.89
N GLU A 110 11.61 22.48 13.16
CA GLU A 110 12.99 22.33 13.62
C GLU A 110 13.65 23.70 13.83
N GLU A 111 13.41 24.64 12.92
CA GLU A 111 13.92 26.00 13.07
C GLU A 111 13.32 26.71 14.28
N LEU A 112 12.02 26.55 14.51
CA LEU A 112 11.36 27.10 15.67
C LEU A 112 11.94 26.52 16.96
N LEU A 113 12.19 25.21 16.97
CA LEU A 113 12.82 24.57 18.11
C LEU A 113 14.24 25.08 18.35
N LYS A 114 14.98 25.34 17.30
CA LYS A 114 16.31 25.93 17.42
C LYS A 114 16.25 27.33 17.99
N ILE A 115 15.32 28.14 17.54
CA ILE A 115 15.12 29.50 18.06
C ILE A 115 14.74 29.45 19.55
N LEU A 116 13.85 28.54 19.93
CA LEU A 116 13.43 28.40 21.32
C LEU A 116 14.53 27.86 22.24
N ARG A 117 15.54 27.20 21.67
CA ARG A 117 16.66 26.66 22.44
C ARG A 117 17.83 27.62 22.59
N ARG A 118 17.77 28.75 21.97
CA ARG A 118 18.81 29.78 22.11
C ARG A 118 18.74 30.51 23.45
#